data_63959fe77d92b94881e4949b443da2ca
#
_entry.id   63959fe77d92b94881e4949b443da2ca
#
_cell.length_a   1.000
_cell.length_b   1.000
_cell.length_c   1.000
_cell.angle_alpha   90.00
_cell.angle_beta   90.00
_cell.angle_gamma   90.00
#
_symmetry.space_group_name_H-M   'P 1'
#
loop_
_entity.id
_entity.type
_entity.pdbx_description
1 polymer ?
#
loop_
_entity_poly.entity_id
_entity_poly.type
_entity_poly.pdbx_seq_one_letter_code
_entity_poly.pdbx_strand_id
1 'polypeptide(L)'
;MQAKLIGYQHRDTLIHRLSGAGKLLFFILVSLAAMISYDTRLLVLIALFSIILLYVSEIRFKDVSFVAVFATVFAILNVLMVYLFSPEYGVGLYGERSVIWQGIGAYTLTSQELFYLLNLAIKYLCTIPLAIIFLMTTHPSQFASSLNQIGVPYKIAYSVSLTLRYIPDLQEEFFAIKMSQEARGMELSKKASLMQRIKGNLLIITPLIFSSLERIDTIATAMELRRFGKEKKRTWYSYQALKKGDYLTLLLAALFLVASLLLILQNQGRFYNPWK
;
A
#
# COMPACT_ATOMS: atom_id res chain seq x y z
N MET A 1 8.16 -8.98 24.41
CA MET A 1 8.09 -7.84 23.47
C MET A 1 6.82 -8.04 22.64
N GLN A 2 5.78 -7.28 22.87
CA GLN A 2 4.60 -7.31 21.99
C GLN A 2 5.07 -6.94 20.58
N ALA A 3 4.89 -7.86 19.63
CA ALA A 3 5.10 -7.56 18.22
C ALA A 3 4.17 -6.39 17.88
N LYS A 4 4.72 -5.19 17.74
CA LYS A 4 3.95 -4.05 17.25
C LYS A 4 3.41 -4.45 15.89
N LEU A 5 2.10 -4.67 15.80
CA LEU A 5 1.42 -4.79 14.52
C LEU A 5 1.90 -3.64 13.64
N ILE A 6 2.58 -3.98 12.55
CA ILE A 6 3.02 -3.00 11.56
C ILE A 6 1.74 -2.32 11.07
N GLY A 7 1.54 -1.08 11.44
CA GLY A 7 0.51 -0.28 10.85
C GLY A 7 -0.28 0.58 11.83
N TYR A 8 -1.37 0.10 12.35
CA TYR A 8 -2.36 0.93 13.02
C TYR A 8 -1.88 1.57 14.33
N GLN A 9 -2.04 2.90 14.42
CA GLN A 9 -1.85 3.66 15.66
C GLN A 9 -3.16 4.36 16.03
N HIS A 10 -3.63 4.12 17.24
CA HIS A 10 -4.81 4.82 17.73
C HIS A 10 -4.45 6.27 18.08
N ARG A 11 -5.03 7.23 17.34
CA ARG A 11 -4.91 8.66 17.58
C ARG A 11 -6.24 9.34 17.31
N ASP A 12 -6.42 10.51 17.88
CA ASP A 12 -7.68 11.25 17.84
C ASP A 12 -7.59 12.45 16.87
N THR A 13 -7.19 12.17 15.61
CA THR A 13 -7.15 13.20 14.56
C THR A 13 -8.41 13.13 13.67
N LEU A 14 -8.65 14.17 12.90
CA LEU A 14 -9.78 14.22 11.95
C LEU A 14 -9.78 13.02 11.00
N ILE A 15 -8.59 12.59 10.55
CA ILE A 15 -8.43 11.45 9.64
C ILE A 15 -8.75 10.12 10.33
N HIS A 16 -8.37 9.96 11.60
CA HIS A 16 -8.66 8.74 12.37
C HIS A 16 -10.16 8.56 12.62
N ARG A 17 -10.92 9.66 12.74
CA ARG A 17 -12.38 9.63 12.99
C ARG A 17 -13.22 9.25 11.76
N LEU A 18 -12.60 9.24 10.55
CA LEU A 18 -13.27 8.80 9.32
C LEU A 18 -13.51 7.29 9.34
N SER A 19 -14.57 6.86 8.66
CA SER A 19 -14.88 5.43 8.51
C SER A 19 -13.80 4.72 7.67
N GLY A 20 -13.58 3.43 7.96
CA GLY A 20 -12.65 2.63 7.18
C GLY A 20 -13.00 2.58 5.69
N ALA A 21 -14.29 2.52 5.35
CA ALA A 21 -14.77 2.51 3.96
C ALA A 21 -14.51 3.84 3.25
N GLY A 22 -14.74 4.98 3.95
CA GLY A 22 -14.43 6.29 3.41
C GLY A 22 -12.95 6.45 3.09
N LYS A 23 -12.06 6.05 4.01
CA LYS A 23 -10.61 6.08 3.81
C LYS A 23 -10.16 5.18 2.65
N LEU A 24 -10.70 3.96 2.57
CA LEU A 24 -10.35 3.01 1.53
C LEU A 24 -10.75 3.52 0.15
N LEU A 25 -12.00 3.98 0.00
CA LEU A 25 -12.49 4.55 -1.26
C LEU A 25 -11.71 5.81 -1.65
N PHE A 26 -11.44 6.70 -0.69
CA PHE A 26 -10.62 7.88 -0.92
C PHE A 26 -9.24 7.51 -1.46
N PHE A 27 -8.56 6.58 -0.79
CA PHE A 27 -7.23 6.10 -1.22
C PHE A 27 -7.27 5.51 -2.64
N ILE A 28 -8.25 4.64 -2.92
CA ILE A 28 -8.39 4.02 -4.25
C ILE A 28 -8.66 5.06 -5.33
N LEU A 29 -9.63 5.96 -5.12
CA LEU A 29 -10.03 6.93 -6.14
C LEU A 29 -8.94 7.95 -6.45
N VAL A 30 -8.27 8.48 -5.42
CA VAL A 30 -7.19 9.46 -5.62
C VAL A 30 -5.95 8.80 -6.22
N SER A 31 -5.60 7.59 -5.78
CA SER A 31 -4.51 6.82 -6.39
C SER A 31 -4.80 6.49 -7.85
N LEU A 32 -6.05 6.11 -8.17
CA LEU A 32 -6.49 5.86 -9.54
C LEU A 32 -6.39 7.11 -10.41
N ALA A 33 -6.84 8.28 -9.90
CA ALA A 33 -6.71 9.55 -10.58
C ALA A 33 -5.23 9.89 -10.89
N ALA A 34 -4.34 9.71 -9.92
CA ALA A 34 -2.90 9.92 -10.09
C ALA A 34 -2.25 8.92 -11.06
N MET A 35 -2.73 7.67 -11.11
CA MET A 35 -2.17 6.66 -12.02
C MET A 35 -2.62 6.87 -13.47
N ILE A 36 -3.87 7.25 -13.69
CA ILE A 36 -4.42 7.44 -15.04
C ILE A 36 -3.85 8.70 -15.69
N SER A 37 -3.74 9.80 -14.95
CA SER A 37 -3.26 11.08 -15.46
C SER A 37 -1.73 11.20 -15.47
N TYR A 38 -1.20 11.84 -16.49
CA TYR A 38 0.18 12.33 -16.58
C TYR A 38 0.20 13.86 -16.77
N ASP A 39 -0.84 14.53 -16.28
CA ASP A 39 -0.86 15.98 -16.22
C ASP A 39 -0.11 16.44 -14.96
N THR A 40 1.04 17.09 -15.16
CA THR A 40 1.92 17.54 -14.08
C THR A 40 1.19 18.48 -13.11
N ARG A 41 0.28 19.31 -13.59
CA ARG A 41 -0.47 20.28 -12.76
C ARG A 41 -1.33 19.53 -11.74
N LEU A 42 -2.10 18.54 -12.20
CA LEU A 42 -2.94 17.72 -11.33
C LEU A 42 -2.09 16.87 -10.39
N LEU A 43 -1.02 16.27 -10.88
CA LEU A 43 -0.13 15.44 -10.06
C LEU A 43 0.52 16.24 -8.94
N VAL A 44 1.02 17.46 -9.21
CA VAL A 44 1.57 18.35 -8.18
C VAL A 44 0.51 18.71 -7.15
N LEU A 45 -0.73 19.01 -7.58
CA LEU A 45 -1.82 19.33 -6.67
C LEU A 45 -2.16 18.14 -5.76
N ILE A 46 -2.26 16.93 -6.31
CA ILE A 46 -2.49 15.70 -5.52
C ILE A 46 -1.31 15.42 -4.58
N ALA A 47 -0.07 15.60 -5.03
CA ALA A 47 1.12 15.41 -4.20
C ALA A 47 1.14 16.37 -3.00
N LEU A 48 0.92 17.66 -3.23
CA LEU A 48 0.83 18.65 -2.16
C LEU A 48 -0.29 18.30 -1.18
N PHE A 49 -1.47 17.94 -1.71
CA PHE A 49 -2.60 17.54 -0.89
C PHE A 49 -2.29 16.30 -0.05
N SER A 50 -1.65 15.27 -0.63
CA SER A 50 -1.27 14.06 0.10
C SER A 50 -0.25 14.31 1.21
N ILE A 51 0.71 15.23 0.97
CA ILE A 51 1.70 15.64 1.98
C ILE A 51 1.02 16.43 3.12
N ILE A 52 0.09 17.34 2.79
CA ILE A 52 -0.70 18.07 3.79
C ILE A 52 -1.51 17.10 4.65
N LEU A 53 -2.18 16.12 4.03
CA LEU A 53 -2.91 15.09 4.76
C LEU A 53 -1.99 14.27 5.67
N LEU A 54 -0.79 13.93 5.22
CA LEU A 54 0.20 13.22 6.04
C LEU A 54 0.57 14.04 7.28
N TYR A 55 0.77 15.34 7.12
CA TYR A 55 1.07 16.25 8.23
C TYR A 55 -0.12 16.34 9.21
N VAL A 56 -1.35 16.51 8.71
CA VAL A 56 -2.58 16.58 9.54
C VAL A 56 -2.87 15.26 10.23
N SER A 57 -2.39 14.13 9.71
CA SER A 57 -2.57 12.82 10.35
C SER A 57 -1.71 12.62 11.61
N GLU A 58 -0.76 13.52 11.88
CA GLU A 58 0.17 13.48 13.02
C GLU A 58 0.96 12.16 13.13
N ILE A 59 1.15 11.46 12.01
CA ILE A 59 1.91 10.22 11.99
C ILE A 59 3.39 10.53 12.25
N ARG A 60 3.98 9.87 13.26
CA ARG A 60 5.41 10.05 13.55
C ARG A 60 6.24 9.40 12.47
N PHE A 61 7.14 10.16 11.86
CA PHE A 61 8.03 9.67 10.81
C PHE A 61 8.83 8.42 11.23
N LYS A 62 9.20 8.33 12.50
CA LYS A 62 9.89 7.15 13.07
C LYS A 62 9.12 5.85 12.93
N ASP A 63 7.80 5.90 13.00
CA ASP A 63 6.94 4.72 12.96
C ASP A 63 6.74 4.19 11.54
N VAL A 64 6.94 5.05 10.53
CA VAL A 64 6.76 4.74 9.10
C VAL A 64 8.07 4.79 8.32
N SER A 65 9.18 5.17 8.95
CA SER A 65 10.47 5.40 8.28
C SER A 65 10.93 4.20 7.45
N PHE A 66 10.77 2.98 7.96
CA PHE A 66 11.13 1.76 7.23
C PHE A 66 10.32 1.62 5.94
N VAL A 67 8.99 1.77 6.01
CA VAL A 67 8.10 1.65 4.86
C VAL A 67 8.32 2.81 3.88
N ALA A 68 8.47 4.02 4.40
CA ALA A 68 8.71 5.21 3.59
C ALA A 68 10.05 5.13 2.85
N VAL A 69 11.14 4.75 3.55
CA VAL A 69 12.46 4.58 2.94
C VAL A 69 12.44 3.45 1.90
N PHE A 70 11.87 2.29 2.24
CA PHE A 70 11.74 1.17 1.30
C PHE A 70 10.99 1.58 0.03
N ALA A 71 9.82 2.23 0.18
CA ALA A 71 9.02 2.70 -0.96
C ALA A 71 9.76 3.76 -1.79
N THR A 72 10.49 4.68 -1.14
CA THR A 72 11.28 5.70 -1.82
C THR A 72 12.46 5.10 -2.58
N VAL A 73 13.20 4.16 -1.98
CA VAL A 73 14.28 3.44 -2.67
C VAL A 73 13.75 2.70 -3.89
N PHE A 74 12.61 2.02 -3.74
CA PHE A 74 11.96 1.33 -4.86
C PHE A 74 11.51 2.29 -5.96
N ALA A 75 10.98 3.46 -5.59
CA ALA A 75 10.61 4.52 -6.53
C ALA A 75 11.82 5.05 -7.30
N ILE A 76 12.93 5.34 -6.62
CA ILE A 76 14.18 5.78 -7.25
C ILE A 76 14.72 4.71 -8.19
N LEU A 77 14.73 3.45 -7.75
CA LEU A 77 15.18 2.33 -8.58
C LEU A 77 14.31 2.19 -9.82
N ASN A 78 12.99 2.35 -9.69
CA ASN A 78 12.08 2.30 -10.84
C ASN A 78 12.34 3.44 -11.84
N VAL A 79 12.50 4.69 -11.37
CA VAL A 79 12.84 5.84 -12.23
C VAL A 79 14.17 5.59 -12.95
N LEU A 80 15.17 5.05 -12.25
CA LEU A 80 16.46 4.71 -12.83
C LEU A 80 16.34 3.60 -13.87
N MET A 81 15.55 2.56 -13.58
CA MET A 81 15.32 1.45 -14.52
C MET A 81 14.61 1.93 -15.80
N VAL A 82 13.63 2.82 -15.67
CA VAL A 82 12.96 3.41 -16.83
C VAL A 82 13.97 4.14 -17.72
N TYR A 83 14.85 4.96 -17.15
CA TYR A 83 15.91 5.64 -17.90
C TYR A 83 16.89 4.66 -18.54
N LEU A 84 17.28 3.59 -17.85
CA LEU A 84 18.21 2.59 -18.40
C LEU A 84 17.64 1.77 -19.56
N PHE A 85 16.38 1.35 -19.45
CA PHE A 85 15.76 0.48 -20.46
C PHE A 85 15.07 1.23 -21.59
N SER A 86 14.76 2.51 -21.39
CA SER A 86 14.03 3.33 -22.37
C SER A 86 14.46 4.79 -22.34
N PRO A 87 15.75 5.10 -22.66
CA PRO A 87 16.36 6.43 -22.44
C PRO A 87 15.76 7.55 -23.32
N GLU A 88 14.99 7.24 -24.33
CA GLU A 88 14.32 8.22 -25.22
C GLU A 88 12.78 8.09 -25.20
N TYR A 89 12.22 7.46 -24.19
CA TYR A 89 10.77 7.26 -24.09
C TYR A 89 10.00 8.59 -24.06
N GLY A 90 10.51 9.58 -23.34
CA GLY A 90 9.93 10.92 -23.29
C GLY A 90 9.93 11.63 -24.65
N VAL A 91 10.97 11.45 -25.46
CA VAL A 91 11.03 12.01 -26.82
C VAL A 91 9.93 11.41 -27.71
N GLY A 92 9.72 10.09 -27.63
CA GLY A 92 8.65 9.41 -28.35
C GLY A 92 7.25 9.88 -27.95
N LEU A 93 7.06 10.31 -26.70
CA LEU A 93 5.78 10.79 -26.18
C LEU A 93 5.48 12.25 -26.56
N TYR A 94 6.47 13.12 -26.47
CA TYR A 94 6.28 14.59 -26.63
C TYR A 94 6.60 15.10 -28.04
N GLY A 95 7.26 14.27 -28.88
CA GLY A 95 7.45 14.55 -30.31
C GLY A 95 8.57 15.53 -30.63
N GLU A 96 9.21 16.16 -29.65
CA GLU A 96 10.35 17.06 -29.79
C GLU A 96 11.59 16.44 -29.16
N ARG A 97 12.78 16.81 -29.64
CA ARG A 97 14.05 16.34 -29.11
C ARG A 97 14.96 17.50 -28.74
N SER A 98 14.94 17.92 -27.51
CA SER A 98 15.90 18.90 -26.98
C SER A 98 16.92 18.20 -26.07
N VAL A 99 18.16 18.11 -26.54
CA VAL A 99 19.26 17.44 -25.85
C VAL A 99 19.87 18.39 -24.82
N ILE A 100 19.86 18.01 -23.54
CA ILE A 100 20.53 18.73 -22.45
C ILE A 100 21.96 18.23 -22.34
N TRP A 101 22.16 16.93 -22.41
CA TRP A 101 23.49 16.33 -22.29
C TRP A 101 23.61 15.12 -23.23
N GLN A 102 24.68 15.13 -24.05
CA GLN A 102 24.99 14.01 -24.92
C GLN A 102 25.78 12.96 -24.16
N GLY A 103 25.15 11.83 -23.87
CA GLY A 103 25.80 10.65 -23.32
C GLY A 103 26.35 9.72 -24.39
N ILE A 104 26.78 8.53 -23.97
CA ILE A 104 27.35 7.53 -24.86
C ILE A 104 26.23 6.71 -25.54
N GLY A 105 26.14 6.76 -26.86
CA GLY A 105 25.16 6.00 -27.64
C GLY A 105 23.71 6.49 -27.46
N ALA A 106 22.81 5.61 -27.05
CA ALA A 106 21.39 5.90 -26.83
C ALA A 106 21.12 6.64 -25.50
N TYR A 107 22.08 6.74 -24.60
CA TYR A 107 21.91 7.37 -23.28
C TYR A 107 22.12 8.88 -23.36
N THR A 108 21.20 9.57 -24.02
CA THR A 108 21.16 11.02 -24.09
C THR A 108 20.14 11.55 -23.07
N LEU A 109 20.49 12.56 -22.30
CA LEU A 109 19.54 13.20 -21.40
C LEU A 109 18.83 14.32 -22.17
N THR A 110 17.55 14.12 -22.44
CA THR A 110 16.69 15.10 -23.10
C THR A 110 15.77 15.77 -22.09
N SER A 111 15.32 17.00 -22.37
CA SER A 111 14.36 17.68 -21.50
C SER A 111 13.03 16.95 -21.40
N GLN A 112 12.62 16.27 -22.47
CA GLN A 112 11.41 15.47 -22.54
C GLN A 112 11.49 14.23 -21.64
N GLU A 113 12.62 13.54 -21.67
CA GLU A 113 12.87 12.40 -20.78
C GLU A 113 12.89 12.82 -19.32
N LEU A 114 13.59 13.90 -19.01
CA LEU A 114 13.64 14.45 -17.65
C LEU A 114 12.25 14.82 -17.14
N PHE A 115 11.43 15.44 -17.97
CA PHE A 115 10.06 15.80 -17.64
C PHE A 115 9.18 14.57 -17.39
N TYR A 116 9.35 13.51 -18.19
CA TYR A 116 8.65 12.25 -17.99
C TYR A 116 9.06 11.59 -16.66
N LEU A 117 10.36 11.49 -16.38
CA LEU A 117 10.89 10.94 -15.12
C LEU A 117 10.45 11.75 -13.91
N LEU A 118 10.37 13.08 -14.04
CA LEU A 118 9.84 13.96 -13.00
C LEU A 118 8.35 13.66 -12.72
N ASN A 119 7.53 13.52 -13.75
CA ASN A 119 6.13 13.12 -13.60
C ASN A 119 6.00 11.75 -12.93
N LEU A 120 6.87 10.80 -13.27
CA LEU A 120 6.90 9.49 -12.63
C LEU A 120 7.27 9.61 -11.14
N ALA A 121 8.26 10.42 -10.80
CA ALA A 121 8.64 10.68 -9.40
C ALA A 121 7.50 11.34 -8.60
N ILE A 122 6.80 12.32 -9.20
CA ILE A 122 5.65 12.97 -8.55
C ILE A 122 4.51 11.96 -8.30
N LYS A 123 4.27 10.99 -9.18
CA LYS A 123 3.28 9.91 -8.93
C LYS A 123 3.57 9.13 -7.65
N TYR A 124 4.83 8.84 -7.37
CA TYR A 124 5.21 8.21 -6.10
C TYR A 124 4.95 9.12 -4.91
N LEU A 125 5.23 10.44 -5.04
CA LEU A 125 4.90 11.44 -4.01
C LEU A 125 3.39 11.59 -3.80
N CYS A 126 2.56 11.32 -4.81
CA CYS A 126 1.10 11.26 -4.64
C CYS A 126 0.69 10.02 -3.84
N THR A 127 1.20 8.84 -4.21
CA THR A 127 0.64 7.55 -3.77
C THR A 127 1.23 7.08 -2.43
N ILE A 128 2.54 7.26 -2.21
CA ILE A 128 3.21 6.77 -0.98
C ILE A 128 2.62 7.39 0.29
N PRO A 129 2.46 8.73 0.40
CA PRO A 129 1.86 9.32 1.59
C PRO A 129 0.43 8.85 1.84
N LEU A 130 -0.38 8.71 0.78
CA LEU A 130 -1.75 8.23 0.90
C LEU A 130 -1.82 6.78 1.40
N ALA A 131 -0.94 5.91 0.90
CA ALA A 131 -0.83 4.53 1.36
C ALA A 131 -0.42 4.47 2.85
N ILE A 132 0.55 5.28 3.25
CA ILE A 132 0.99 5.38 4.65
C ILE A 132 -0.15 5.83 5.55
N ILE A 133 -0.88 6.89 5.16
CA ILE A 133 -2.03 7.40 5.91
C ILE A 133 -3.06 6.28 6.08
N PHE A 134 -3.42 5.61 4.99
CA PHE A 134 -4.41 4.55 5.02
C PHE A 134 -4.00 3.40 5.97
N LEU A 135 -2.77 2.90 5.84
CA LEU A 135 -2.24 1.79 6.65
C LEU A 135 -2.16 2.13 8.14
N MET A 136 -1.75 3.37 8.47
CA MET A 136 -1.53 3.77 9.87
C MET A 136 -2.81 4.20 10.58
N THR A 137 -3.80 4.69 9.82
CA THR A 137 -5.06 5.21 10.40
C THR A 137 -6.22 4.23 10.36
N THR A 138 -6.08 3.08 9.67
CA THR A 138 -7.16 2.12 9.51
C THR A 138 -6.87 0.83 10.28
N HIS A 139 -7.74 0.50 11.23
CA HIS A 139 -7.61 -0.75 11.99
C HIS A 139 -7.86 -1.97 11.07
N PRO A 140 -7.11 -3.08 11.19
CA PRO A 140 -7.27 -4.26 10.34
C PRO A 140 -8.71 -4.81 10.25
N SER A 141 -9.44 -4.80 11.37
CA SER A 141 -10.85 -5.26 11.38
C SER A 141 -11.79 -4.28 10.64
N GLN A 142 -11.50 -2.97 10.71
CA GLN A 142 -12.24 -1.97 9.95
C GLN A 142 -11.94 -2.09 8.45
N PHE A 143 -10.68 -2.35 8.09
CA PHE A 143 -10.31 -2.61 6.70
C PHE A 143 -11.10 -3.77 6.10
N ALA A 144 -11.17 -4.90 6.80
CA ALA A 144 -11.94 -6.06 6.34
C ALA A 144 -13.45 -5.74 6.18
N SER A 145 -14.06 -5.02 7.15
CA SER A 145 -15.45 -4.62 7.02
C SER A 145 -15.67 -3.61 5.87
N SER A 146 -14.69 -2.76 5.62
CA SER A 146 -14.71 -1.78 4.52
C SER A 146 -14.70 -2.45 3.15
N LEU A 147 -13.94 -3.54 2.98
CA LEU A 147 -13.97 -4.32 1.75
C LEU A 147 -15.38 -4.81 1.43
N ASN A 148 -16.12 -5.29 2.43
CA ASN A 148 -17.50 -5.71 2.22
C ASN A 148 -18.44 -4.53 1.92
N GLN A 149 -18.21 -3.36 2.52
CA GLN A 149 -19.00 -2.16 2.25
C GLN A 149 -18.83 -1.66 0.81
N ILE A 150 -17.65 -1.82 0.21
CA ILE A 150 -17.37 -1.43 -1.18
C ILE A 150 -17.77 -2.49 -2.21
N GLY A 151 -18.41 -3.60 -1.77
CA GLY A 151 -18.98 -4.61 -2.66
C GLY A 151 -18.21 -5.93 -2.74
N VAL A 152 -17.10 -6.11 -2.03
CA VAL A 152 -16.42 -7.41 -1.96
C VAL A 152 -17.31 -8.42 -1.22
N PRO A 153 -17.47 -9.65 -1.73
CA PRO A 153 -18.27 -10.68 -1.07
C PRO A 153 -17.84 -10.88 0.38
N TYR A 154 -18.82 -11.01 1.30
CA TYR A 154 -18.52 -11.08 2.73
C TYR A 154 -17.58 -12.23 3.11
N LYS A 155 -17.64 -13.36 2.39
CA LYS A 155 -16.76 -14.50 2.61
C LYS A 155 -15.29 -14.13 2.41
N ILE A 156 -14.98 -13.38 1.35
CA ILE A 156 -13.62 -12.90 1.05
C ILE A 156 -13.19 -11.86 2.10
N ALA A 157 -14.03 -10.87 2.37
CA ALA A 157 -13.76 -9.87 3.38
C ALA A 157 -13.52 -10.48 4.76
N TYR A 158 -14.30 -11.51 5.12
CA TYR A 158 -14.12 -12.23 6.37
C TYR A 158 -12.81 -13.03 6.41
N SER A 159 -12.43 -13.68 5.30
CA SER A 159 -11.12 -14.35 5.20
C SER A 159 -9.96 -13.38 5.43
N VAL A 160 -10.04 -12.17 4.85
CA VAL A 160 -9.05 -11.10 5.11
C VAL A 160 -9.03 -10.72 6.60
N SER A 161 -10.20 -10.55 7.23
CA SER A 161 -10.30 -10.26 8.66
C SER A 161 -9.63 -11.34 9.51
N LEU A 162 -9.89 -12.60 9.17
CA LEU A 162 -9.34 -13.75 9.86
C LEU A 162 -7.82 -13.79 9.73
N THR A 163 -7.31 -13.63 8.51
CA THR A 163 -5.86 -13.59 8.24
C THR A 163 -5.17 -12.50 9.05
N LEU A 164 -5.69 -11.27 8.99
CA LEU A 164 -5.10 -10.14 9.71
C LEU A 164 -5.11 -10.33 11.24
N ARG A 165 -6.08 -11.06 11.76
CA ARG A 165 -6.16 -11.41 13.18
C ARG A 165 -5.11 -12.45 13.59
N TYR A 166 -4.83 -13.43 12.70
CA TYR A 166 -3.90 -14.51 13.02
C TYR A 166 -2.43 -14.17 12.78
N ILE A 167 -2.11 -13.10 12.07
CA ILE A 167 -0.71 -12.67 11.88
C ILE A 167 0.04 -12.50 13.22
N PRO A 168 -0.49 -11.78 14.23
CA PRO A 168 0.16 -11.67 15.54
C PRO A 168 0.34 -13.02 16.23
N ASP A 169 -0.70 -13.87 16.21
CA ASP A 169 -0.64 -15.19 16.85
C ASP A 169 0.46 -16.06 16.23
N LEU A 170 0.57 -16.07 14.90
CA LEU A 170 1.65 -16.76 14.19
C LEU A 170 3.03 -16.21 14.51
N GLN A 171 3.16 -14.89 14.69
CA GLN A 171 4.41 -14.28 15.11
C GLN A 171 4.82 -14.73 16.51
N GLU A 172 3.89 -14.76 17.46
CA GLU A 172 4.16 -15.24 18.82
C GLU A 172 4.55 -16.72 18.81
N GLU A 173 3.85 -17.56 18.05
CA GLU A 173 4.13 -18.98 17.89
C GLU A 173 5.51 -19.20 17.26
N PHE A 174 5.86 -18.44 16.20
CA PHE A 174 7.19 -18.47 15.58
C PHE A 174 8.29 -18.17 16.61
N PHE A 175 8.11 -17.14 17.44
CA PHE A 175 9.10 -16.81 18.47
C PHE A 175 9.16 -17.87 19.56
N ALA A 176 8.07 -18.49 19.96
CA ALA A 176 8.03 -19.57 20.92
C ALA A 176 8.77 -20.81 20.41
N ILE A 177 8.52 -21.23 19.16
CA ILE A 177 9.23 -22.35 18.53
C ILE A 177 10.72 -22.03 18.39
N LYS A 178 11.05 -20.79 17.95
CA LYS A 178 12.44 -20.33 17.83
C LYS A 178 13.18 -20.45 19.16
N MET A 179 12.63 -19.92 20.25
CA MET A 179 13.23 -20.00 21.59
C MET A 179 13.40 -21.45 22.04
N SER A 180 12.43 -22.32 21.76
CA SER A 180 12.51 -23.74 22.07
C SER A 180 13.66 -24.42 21.31
N GLN A 181 13.88 -24.09 20.04
CA GLN A 181 14.97 -24.63 19.22
C GLN A 181 16.34 -24.09 19.66
N GLU A 182 16.42 -22.81 20.02
CA GLU A 182 17.63 -22.21 20.58
C GLU A 182 18.02 -22.87 21.92
N ALA A 183 17.05 -23.19 22.80
CA ALA A 183 17.26 -23.93 24.03
C ALA A 183 17.77 -25.36 23.82
N ARG A 184 17.47 -25.97 22.67
CA ARG A 184 17.99 -27.28 22.24
C ARG A 184 19.39 -27.20 21.62
N GLY A 185 20.06 -26.03 21.70
CA GLY A 185 21.43 -25.84 21.20
C GLY A 185 21.52 -25.44 19.73
N MET A 186 20.39 -25.08 19.09
CA MET A 186 20.44 -24.62 17.72
C MET A 186 20.87 -23.16 17.65
N GLU A 187 22.00 -22.91 17.01
CA GLU A 187 22.49 -21.54 16.83
C GLU A 187 21.87 -20.90 15.56
N LEU A 188 20.98 -19.93 15.76
CA LEU A 188 20.32 -19.16 14.69
C LEU A 188 20.90 -17.75 14.52
N SER A 189 21.98 -17.46 15.27
CA SER A 189 22.61 -16.14 15.25
C SER A 189 23.40 -15.90 13.93
N LYS A 190 23.86 -14.65 13.74
CA LYS A 190 24.71 -14.29 12.60
C LYS A 190 26.07 -15.04 12.58
N LYS A 191 26.43 -15.70 13.66
CA LYS A 191 27.66 -16.47 13.78
C LYS A 191 27.58 -17.85 13.10
N ALA A 192 26.38 -18.41 12.94
CA ALA A 192 26.14 -19.67 12.27
C ALA A 192 26.34 -19.55 10.75
N SER A 193 26.82 -20.65 10.12
CA SER A 193 26.95 -20.73 8.67
C SER A 193 25.56 -20.55 7.97
N LEU A 194 25.57 -20.10 6.73
CA LEU A 194 24.32 -19.90 5.97
C LEU A 194 23.49 -21.19 5.89
N MET A 195 24.15 -22.34 5.68
CA MET A 195 23.46 -23.63 5.60
C MET A 195 22.80 -24.00 6.94
N GLN A 196 23.49 -23.79 8.06
CA GLN A 196 22.94 -24.01 9.41
C GLN A 196 21.73 -23.11 9.68
N ARG A 197 21.80 -21.85 9.28
CA ARG A 197 20.68 -20.91 9.41
C ARG A 197 19.47 -21.31 8.58
N ILE A 198 19.67 -21.76 7.33
CA ILE A 198 18.59 -22.26 6.46
C ILE A 198 17.96 -23.50 7.10
N LYS A 199 18.77 -24.49 7.51
CA LYS A 199 18.29 -25.71 8.18
C LYS A 199 17.55 -25.37 9.48
N GLY A 200 18.07 -24.43 10.27
CA GLY A 200 17.43 -23.97 11.50
C GLY A 200 16.09 -23.30 11.25
N ASN A 201 15.99 -22.44 10.24
CA ASN A 201 14.71 -21.82 9.88
C ASN A 201 13.68 -22.86 9.39
N LEU A 202 14.08 -23.87 8.63
CA LEU A 202 13.20 -24.96 8.22
C LEU A 202 12.66 -25.75 9.42
N LEU A 203 13.48 -25.98 10.45
CA LEU A 203 13.07 -26.64 11.70
C LEU A 203 12.10 -25.82 12.55
N ILE A 204 12.01 -24.51 12.32
CA ILE A 204 11.00 -23.62 12.91
C ILE A 204 9.73 -23.59 12.05
N ILE A 205 9.88 -23.44 10.74
CA ILE A 205 8.76 -23.27 9.81
C ILE A 205 7.92 -24.56 9.73
N THR A 206 8.55 -25.75 9.75
CA THR A 206 7.82 -27.01 9.63
C THR A 206 6.79 -27.22 10.74
N PRO A 207 7.11 -27.14 12.05
CA PRO A 207 6.13 -27.22 13.10
C PRO A 207 5.06 -26.13 13.03
N LEU A 208 5.46 -24.89 12.67
CA LEU A 208 4.57 -23.75 12.53
C LEU A 208 3.49 -24.00 11.44
N ILE A 209 3.87 -24.63 10.32
CA ILE A 209 2.93 -25.01 9.27
C ILE A 209 1.95 -26.07 9.79
N PHE A 210 2.44 -27.14 10.45
CA PHE A 210 1.56 -28.19 10.95
C PHE A 210 0.57 -27.67 12.00
N SER A 211 1.03 -26.88 12.96
CA SER A 211 0.13 -26.29 13.96
C SER A 211 -0.88 -25.34 13.32
N SER A 212 -0.47 -24.60 12.28
CA SER A 212 -1.38 -23.74 11.53
C SER A 212 -2.44 -24.52 10.77
N LEU A 213 -2.11 -25.68 10.19
CA LEU A 213 -3.08 -26.57 9.52
C LEU A 213 -4.11 -27.14 10.50
N GLU A 214 -3.68 -27.64 11.67
CA GLU A 214 -4.59 -28.10 12.73
C GLU A 214 -5.54 -26.99 13.19
N ARG A 215 -5.03 -25.77 13.31
CA ARG A 215 -5.82 -24.60 13.66
C ARG A 215 -6.85 -24.26 12.58
N ILE A 216 -6.47 -24.35 11.29
CA ILE A 216 -7.37 -24.13 10.15
C ILE A 216 -8.54 -25.11 10.22
N ASP A 217 -8.27 -26.39 10.44
CA ASP A 217 -9.31 -27.43 10.53
C ASP A 217 -10.27 -27.18 11.71
N THR A 218 -9.72 -26.81 12.87
CA THR A 218 -10.51 -26.46 14.05
C THR A 218 -11.42 -25.25 13.79
N ILE A 219 -10.88 -24.20 13.15
CA ILE A 219 -11.62 -22.99 12.81
C ILE A 219 -12.70 -23.31 11.76
N ALA A 220 -12.35 -24.07 10.72
CA ALA A 220 -13.29 -24.46 9.67
C ALA A 220 -14.48 -25.21 10.24
N THR A 221 -14.22 -26.23 11.08
CA THR A 221 -15.26 -26.99 11.77
C THR A 221 -16.16 -26.11 12.66
N ALA A 222 -15.55 -25.22 13.44
CA ALA A 222 -16.31 -24.28 14.27
C ALA A 222 -17.15 -23.30 13.44
N MET A 223 -16.67 -22.87 12.28
CA MET A 223 -17.42 -22.02 11.35
C MET A 223 -18.60 -22.76 10.71
N GLU A 224 -18.42 -24.01 10.31
CA GLU A 224 -19.47 -24.86 9.76
C GLU A 224 -20.56 -25.08 10.78
N LEU A 225 -20.25 -25.45 12.03
CA LEU A 225 -21.20 -25.61 13.13
C LEU A 225 -21.99 -24.32 13.38
N ARG A 226 -21.38 -23.16 13.19
CA ARG A 226 -22.04 -21.84 13.29
C ARG A 226 -22.73 -21.40 12.01
N ARG A 227 -22.92 -22.31 11.04
CA ARG A 227 -23.59 -22.08 9.75
C ARG A 227 -22.96 -20.90 8.97
N PHE A 228 -21.62 -20.80 9.01
CA PHE A 228 -20.94 -19.76 8.22
C PHE A 228 -21.14 -20.03 6.73
N GLY A 229 -21.48 -18.99 5.98
CA GLY A 229 -21.66 -19.10 4.52
C GLY A 229 -23.08 -19.41 4.07
N LYS A 230 -24.04 -19.75 4.98
CA LYS A 230 -25.44 -19.98 4.64
C LYS A 230 -26.17 -18.69 4.23
N GLU A 231 -25.92 -17.61 4.96
CA GLU A 231 -26.50 -16.30 4.68
C GLU A 231 -25.68 -15.52 3.64
N LYS A 232 -26.35 -14.82 2.74
CA LYS A 232 -25.68 -13.96 1.72
C LYS A 232 -25.06 -12.69 2.31
N LYS A 233 -25.60 -12.19 3.40
CA LYS A 233 -25.14 -10.96 4.09
C LYS A 233 -25.05 -11.23 5.59
N ARG A 234 -24.04 -10.66 6.23
CA ARG A 234 -23.87 -10.66 7.68
C ARG A 234 -23.48 -9.27 8.18
N THR A 235 -23.86 -8.96 9.41
CA THR A 235 -23.45 -7.74 10.11
C THR A 235 -22.00 -7.86 10.60
N TRP A 236 -21.28 -6.77 10.53
CA TRP A 236 -19.90 -6.69 11.02
C TRP A 236 -19.85 -6.01 12.38
N TYR A 237 -19.12 -6.58 13.32
CA TYR A 237 -18.89 -5.97 14.63
C TYR A 237 -18.16 -4.61 14.48
N SER A 238 -17.21 -4.52 13.56
CA SER A 238 -16.43 -3.31 13.27
C SER A 238 -17.06 -2.40 12.19
N TYR A 239 -18.36 -2.60 11.90
CA TYR A 239 -19.06 -1.76 10.94
C TYR A 239 -19.12 -0.31 11.43
N GLN A 240 -18.73 0.61 10.55
CA GLN A 240 -18.88 2.04 10.75
C GLN A 240 -19.73 2.61 9.62
N ALA A 241 -20.85 3.25 9.97
CA ALA A 241 -21.65 3.98 9.00
C ALA A 241 -20.88 5.22 8.51
N LEU A 242 -21.08 5.57 7.25
CA LEU A 242 -20.49 6.78 6.67
C LEU A 242 -21.02 8.02 7.39
N LYS A 243 -20.11 8.89 7.80
CA LYS A 243 -20.38 10.17 8.46
C LYS A 243 -20.30 11.32 7.46
N LYS A 244 -20.72 12.52 7.86
CA LYS A 244 -20.61 13.72 7.01
C LYS A 244 -19.19 13.97 6.49
N GLY A 245 -18.16 13.70 7.32
CA GLY A 245 -16.76 13.80 6.92
C GLY A 245 -16.38 12.84 5.80
N ASP A 246 -16.93 11.61 5.82
CA ASP A 246 -16.65 10.61 4.78
C ASP A 246 -17.24 11.04 3.43
N TYR A 247 -18.44 11.62 3.42
CA TYR A 247 -19.03 12.15 2.18
C TYR A 247 -18.21 13.30 1.61
N LEU A 248 -17.65 14.18 2.45
CA LEU A 248 -16.78 15.26 2.01
C LEU A 248 -15.49 14.71 1.39
N THR A 249 -14.85 13.72 2.02
CA THR A 249 -13.64 13.09 1.48
C THR A 249 -13.90 12.34 0.18
N LEU A 250 -15.03 11.66 0.06
CA LEU A 250 -15.46 11.00 -1.17
C LEU A 250 -15.75 11.99 -2.29
N LEU A 251 -16.38 13.13 -1.99
CA LEU A 251 -16.61 14.19 -2.95
C LEU A 251 -15.30 14.76 -3.47
N LEU A 252 -14.33 15.02 -2.59
CA LEU A 252 -12.99 15.46 -2.99
C LEU A 252 -12.27 14.42 -3.87
N ALA A 253 -12.36 13.13 -3.51
CA ALA A 253 -11.77 12.06 -4.30
C ALA A 253 -12.41 11.95 -5.70
N ALA A 254 -13.74 12.06 -5.77
CA ALA A 254 -14.47 12.08 -7.03
C ALA A 254 -14.10 13.31 -7.88
N LEU A 255 -13.90 14.46 -7.25
CA LEU A 255 -13.47 15.68 -7.94
C LEU A 255 -12.08 15.51 -8.56
N PHE A 256 -11.11 14.92 -7.85
CA PHE A 256 -9.79 14.61 -8.42
C PHE A 256 -9.90 13.64 -9.60
N LEU A 257 -10.75 12.61 -9.49
CA LEU A 257 -10.96 11.64 -10.56
C LEU A 257 -11.59 12.30 -11.80
N VAL A 258 -12.64 13.09 -11.60
CA VAL A 258 -13.31 13.82 -12.70
C VAL A 258 -12.35 14.82 -13.32
N ALA A 259 -11.59 15.57 -12.51
CA ALA A 259 -10.57 16.49 -13.02
C ALA A 259 -9.52 15.76 -13.88
N SER A 260 -9.08 14.57 -13.45
CA SER A 260 -8.13 13.76 -14.23
C SER A 260 -8.70 13.36 -15.59
N LEU A 261 -9.97 12.95 -15.63
CA LEU A 261 -10.65 12.57 -16.87
C LEU A 261 -10.86 13.78 -17.80
N LEU A 262 -11.29 14.93 -17.26
CA LEU A 262 -11.46 16.16 -18.03
C LEU A 262 -10.13 16.65 -18.63
N LEU A 263 -9.04 16.61 -17.87
CA LEU A 263 -7.72 16.98 -18.37
C LEU A 263 -7.22 16.02 -19.47
N ILE A 264 -7.51 14.73 -19.37
CA ILE A 264 -7.21 13.75 -20.44
C ILE A 264 -7.96 14.09 -21.72
N LEU A 265 -9.23 14.48 -21.63
CA LEU A 265 -10.02 14.91 -22.79
C LEU A 265 -9.49 16.22 -23.37
N GLN A 266 -9.15 17.18 -22.52
CA GLN A 266 -8.61 18.48 -22.95
C GLN A 266 -7.25 18.35 -23.62
N ASN A 267 -6.36 17.52 -23.09
CA ASN A 267 -5.01 17.30 -23.61
C ASN A 267 -5.01 16.32 -24.82
N GLN A 268 -6.18 15.79 -25.23
CA GLN A 268 -6.32 14.75 -26.26
C GLN A 268 -5.43 13.51 -25.99
N GLY A 269 -5.13 13.24 -24.72
CA GLY A 269 -4.27 12.16 -24.29
C GLY A 269 -3.95 12.23 -22.81
N ARG A 270 -3.24 11.21 -22.30
CA ARG A 270 -2.88 11.12 -20.87
C ARG A 270 -1.76 12.07 -20.44
N PHE A 271 -0.98 12.55 -21.41
CA PHE A 271 0.24 13.32 -21.18
C PHE A 271 0.00 14.80 -21.45
N TYR A 272 0.34 15.62 -20.47
CA TYR A 272 0.41 17.06 -20.67
C TYR A 272 1.72 17.40 -21.39
N ASN A 273 1.64 18.06 -22.53
CA ASN A 273 2.80 18.49 -23.31
C ASN A 273 3.01 19.99 -23.09
N PRO A 274 4.08 20.41 -22.38
CA PRO A 274 4.37 21.83 -22.16
C PRO A 274 5.00 22.51 -23.37
N TRP A 275 5.36 21.76 -24.43
CA TRP A 275 5.98 22.29 -25.65
C TRP A 275 4.98 22.50 -26.81
N LYS A 276 3.70 22.15 -26.60
CA LYS A 276 2.61 22.40 -27.56
C LYS A 276 1.98 23.76 -27.38
#